data_48fb4d7d1043e910c3ed0ad51697bb88
#
_entry.id   48fb4d7d1043e910c3ed0ad51697bb88
#
_cell.length_a   1.000
_cell.length_b   1.000
_cell.length_c   1.000
_cell.angle_alpha   90.00
_cell.angle_beta   90.00
_cell.angle_gamma   90.00
#
_symmetry.space_group_name_H-M   'P 1'
#
loop_
_entity.id
_entity.type
_entity.pdbx_description
1 polymer ?
#
loop_
_entity_poly.entity_id
_entity_poly.type
_entity_poly.pdbx_seq_one_letter_code
_entity_poly.pdbx_strand_id
1 'polypeptide(L)'
;MTTPNDAEGAGHARCTYRLRVSSNALAALLTEWDRCRWAWNQCVATSRAAHKAREECGPARLDKMLTGWRAGNAWLGEGACVPQQQIIRDFAKSRAKALKDIKARLPVMQRAGMPKFKKKHLAKPS
;
A
#
# COMPACT_ATOMS: atom_id res chain seq x y z
N MET A 1 10.12 19.12 27.59
CA MET A 1 10.12 18.66 27.86
C MET A 1 10.05 18.13 27.85
N THR A 2 10.01 18.24 27.67
CA THR A 2 9.98 17.62 27.76
C THR A 2 9.99 16.97 27.51
N THR A 3 9.99 16.81 27.36
CA THR A 3 10.11 16.04 27.28
C THR A 3 10.28 15.38 27.31
N PRO A 4 10.23 15.27 27.38
CA PRO A 4 10.50 14.50 27.45
C PRO A 4 10.87 13.85 27.32
N ASN A 5 11.00 13.76 27.36
CA ASN A 5 11.42 13.07 27.45
C ASN A 5 11.80 12.58 27.38
N ASP A 6 11.91 12.50 27.47
CA ASP A 6 12.28 11.89 27.67
C ASP A 6 12.51 11.27 27.70
N ALA A 7 12.59 11.10 27.87
CA ALA A 7 12.73 10.41 28.02
C ALA A 7 12.87 9.83 28.17
N GLU A 8 12.88 9.67 28.20
CA GLU A 8 12.89 9.02 28.32
C GLU A 8 12.91 8.39 28.08
N GLY A 9 13.17 8.31 28.28
CA GLY A 9 13.04 7.52 27.97
C GLY A 9 12.97 6.93 27.64
N ALA A 10 13.27 6.85 27.77
CA ALA A 10 13.08 6.18 27.37
C ALA A 10 12.96 5.78 27.11
N GLY A 11 13.18 5.65 27.14
CA GLY A 11 12.83 5.23 26.66
C GLY A 11 12.51 4.99 26.38
N HIS A 12 12.65 4.88 26.48
CA HIS A 12 11.96 4.70 26.17
C HIS A 12 11.54 4.41 26.00
N ALA A 13 11.91 3.97 25.90
CA ALA A 13 11.37 3.87 25.84
C ALA A 13 10.39 3.50 25.55
N ARG A 14 10.02 2.86 25.32
CA ARG A 14 9.03 2.50 24.91
C ARG A 14 8.02 3.15 25.40
N CYS A 15 7.52 3.77 24.91
CA CYS A 15 6.60 4.47 25.40
C CYS A 15 5.40 4.14 25.01
N THR A 16 4.62 4.13 25.74
CA THR A 16 3.39 3.77 25.34
C THR A 16 2.59 4.87 25.51
N TYR A 17 2.84 6.01 25.16
CA TYR A 17 1.88 7.02 25.34
C TYR A 17 0.97 6.97 24.18
N ARG A 18 -0.25 7.43 24.35
CA ARG A 18 -1.16 7.46 23.32
C ARG A 18 -0.97 8.62 22.54
N LEU A 19 -0.97 8.49 21.27
CA LEU A 19 -0.92 9.60 20.39
C LEU A 19 -2.28 10.19 20.31
N ARG A 20 -2.42 11.45 20.64
CA ARG A 20 -3.67 12.09 20.44
C ARG A 20 -3.61 12.76 19.14
N VAL A 21 -4.23 12.21 18.16
CA VAL A 21 -4.24 12.75 16.82
C VAL A 21 -5.43 13.66 16.67
N SER A 22 -5.23 14.87 16.21
CA SER A 22 -6.34 15.78 16.02
C SER A 22 -7.27 15.26 14.92
N SER A 23 -8.49 15.75 14.88
CA SER A 23 -9.44 15.35 13.85
C SER A 23 -8.90 15.63 12.47
N ASN A 24 -8.22 16.77 12.27
CA ASN A 24 -7.66 17.10 10.97
C ASN A 24 -6.54 16.17 10.58
N ALA A 25 -5.69 15.79 11.52
CA ALA A 25 -4.59 14.88 11.26
C ALA A 25 -5.12 13.48 10.93
N LEU A 26 -6.16 13.06 11.63
CA LEU A 26 -6.77 11.76 11.36
C LEU A 26 -7.40 11.75 9.96
N ALA A 27 -8.12 12.81 9.61
CA ALA A 27 -8.72 12.90 8.28
C ALA A 27 -7.66 12.84 7.19
N ALA A 28 -6.53 13.54 7.41
CA ALA A 28 -5.44 13.52 6.44
C ALA A 28 -4.83 12.13 6.30
N LEU A 29 -4.67 11.42 7.42
CA LEU A 29 -4.14 10.08 7.41
C LEU A 29 -5.07 9.11 6.68
N LEU A 30 -6.35 9.21 6.92
CA LEU A 30 -7.34 8.36 6.25
C LEU A 30 -7.36 8.64 4.75
N THR A 31 -7.18 9.90 4.36
CA THR A 31 -7.11 10.25 2.94
C THR A 31 -5.86 9.62 2.30
N GLU A 32 -4.73 9.64 3.00
CA GLU A 32 -3.53 8.99 2.47
C GLU A 32 -3.72 7.49 2.33
N TRP A 33 -4.40 6.86 3.27
CA TRP A 33 -4.72 5.45 3.17
C TRP A 33 -5.62 5.17 1.97
N ASP A 34 -6.58 6.05 1.70
CA ASP A 34 -7.46 5.90 0.54
C ASP A 34 -6.66 6.01 -0.75
N ARG A 35 -5.68 6.92 -0.81
CA ARG A 35 -4.82 7.05 -1.98
C ARG A 35 -3.98 5.79 -2.19
N CYS A 36 -3.43 5.25 -1.11
CA CYS A 36 -2.64 4.02 -1.20
C CYS A 36 -3.51 2.84 -1.63
N ARG A 37 -4.73 2.74 -1.10
CA ARG A 37 -5.67 1.69 -1.48
C ARG A 37 -6.02 1.82 -2.96
N TRP A 38 -6.23 3.04 -3.41
CA TRP A 38 -6.54 3.30 -4.82
C TRP A 38 -5.39 2.83 -5.71
N ALA A 39 -4.14 3.17 -5.34
CA ALA A 39 -2.97 2.75 -6.09
C ALA A 39 -2.84 1.22 -6.13
N TRP A 40 -3.05 0.57 -5.00
CA TRP A 40 -3.03 -0.90 -4.93
C TRP A 40 -4.07 -1.48 -5.88
N ASN A 41 -5.29 -0.95 -5.85
CA ASN A 41 -6.38 -1.47 -6.69
C ASN A 41 -6.11 -1.23 -8.17
N GLN A 42 -5.44 -0.12 -8.51
CA GLN A 42 -5.03 0.10 -9.89
C GLN A 42 -3.97 -0.92 -10.32
N CYS A 43 -3.07 -1.28 -9.42
CA CYS A 43 -2.09 -2.32 -9.71
C CYS A 43 -2.78 -3.66 -9.96
N VAL A 44 -3.80 -4.00 -9.15
CA VAL A 44 -4.55 -5.24 -9.34
C VAL A 44 -5.21 -5.24 -10.71
N ALA A 45 -5.92 -4.15 -11.05
CA ALA A 45 -6.62 -4.06 -12.32
C ALA A 45 -5.64 -4.14 -13.50
N THR A 46 -4.52 -3.42 -13.39
CA THR A 46 -3.51 -3.39 -14.42
C THR A 46 -2.88 -4.76 -14.63
N SER A 47 -2.55 -5.45 -13.53
CA SER A 47 -1.92 -6.76 -13.64
C SER A 47 -2.87 -7.80 -14.20
N ARG A 48 -4.15 -7.71 -13.88
CA ARG A 48 -5.16 -8.62 -14.45
C ARG A 48 -5.34 -8.38 -15.93
N ALA A 49 -5.36 -7.12 -16.36
CA ALA A 49 -5.47 -6.78 -17.76
C ALA A 49 -4.22 -7.24 -18.53
N ALA A 50 -3.05 -7.05 -17.96
CA ALA A 50 -1.80 -7.49 -18.57
C ALA A 50 -1.76 -9.01 -18.71
N HIS A 51 -2.23 -9.73 -17.70
CA HIS A 51 -2.29 -11.18 -17.74
C HIS A 51 -3.20 -11.65 -18.88
N LYS A 52 -4.36 -11.00 -19.02
CA LYS A 52 -5.26 -11.34 -20.08
C LYS A 52 -4.66 -11.07 -21.44
N ALA A 53 -3.91 -10.00 -21.59
CA ALA A 53 -3.26 -9.62 -22.83
C ALA A 53 -1.93 -10.36 -23.02
N ARG A 54 -1.53 -11.17 -22.05
CA ARG A 54 -0.25 -11.89 -22.05
C ARG A 54 0.93 -10.93 -22.12
N GLU A 55 0.84 -9.85 -21.38
CA GLU A 55 1.89 -8.85 -21.28
C GLU A 55 2.52 -8.91 -19.90
N GLU A 56 3.76 -8.47 -19.83
CA GLU A 56 4.43 -8.42 -18.54
C GLU A 56 3.94 -7.25 -17.73
N CYS A 57 3.96 -7.41 -16.43
CA CYS A 57 3.55 -6.34 -15.54
C CYS A 57 4.44 -6.36 -14.31
N GLY A 58 5.67 -5.92 -14.50
CA GLY A 58 6.65 -5.88 -13.41
C GLY A 58 6.65 -4.56 -12.68
N PRO A 59 7.50 -4.44 -11.65
CA PRO A 59 7.55 -3.22 -10.85
C PRO A 59 7.93 -1.98 -11.63
N ALA A 60 8.81 -2.11 -12.63
CA ALA A 60 9.21 -0.95 -13.43
C ALA A 60 8.03 -0.38 -14.22
N ARG A 61 7.21 -1.26 -14.78
CA ARG A 61 6.02 -0.83 -15.52
C ARG A 61 5.03 -0.17 -14.59
N LEU A 62 4.83 -0.74 -13.41
CA LEU A 62 3.89 -0.19 -12.45
C LEU A 62 4.35 1.17 -11.92
N ASP A 63 5.65 1.34 -11.68
CA ASP A 63 6.20 2.64 -11.28
C ASP A 63 5.95 3.69 -12.33
N LYS A 64 6.13 3.34 -13.59
CA LYS A 64 5.90 4.25 -14.69
C LYS A 64 4.42 4.60 -14.77
N MET A 65 3.56 3.62 -14.56
CA MET A 65 2.13 3.85 -14.58
C MET A 65 1.70 4.74 -13.41
N LEU A 66 2.32 4.59 -12.25
CA LEU A 66 2.02 5.45 -11.12
C LEU A 66 2.28 6.92 -11.46
N THR A 67 3.37 7.19 -12.13
CA THR A 67 3.67 8.55 -12.57
C THR A 67 2.52 9.11 -13.42
N GLY A 68 2.02 8.30 -14.36
CA GLY A 68 0.90 8.70 -15.19
C GLY A 68 -0.39 8.87 -14.39
N TRP A 69 -0.66 7.98 -13.47
CA TRP A 69 -1.85 8.07 -12.63
C TRP A 69 -1.83 9.34 -11.78
N ARG A 70 -0.67 9.68 -11.22
CA ARG A 70 -0.55 10.89 -10.41
C ARG A 70 -0.72 12.14 -11.25
N ALA A 71 -0.24 12.12 -12.47
CA ALA A 71 -0.38 13.26 -13.38
C ALA A 71 -1.83 13.44 -13.84
N GLY A 72 -2.54 12.34 -14.02
CA GLY A 72 -3.92 12.39 -14.52
C GLY A 72 -4.99 12.46 -13.44
N ASN A 73 -4.60 12.33 -12.17
CA ASN A 73 -5.56 12.36 -11.07
C ASN A 73 -5.02 13.28 -9.98
N ALA A 74 -5.55 14.48 -9.94
CA ALA A 74 -5.06 15.49 -9.00
C ALA A 74 -5.15 15.03 -7.55
N TRP A 75 -6.22 14.34 -7.19
CA TRP A 75 -6.39 13.82 -5.83
C TRP A 75 -5.24 12.89 -5.45
N LEU A 76 -4.86 12.00 -6.36
CA LEU A 76 -3.77 11.07 -6.11
C LEU A 76 -2.43 11.82 -6.08
N GLY A 77 -2.24 12.72 -7.01
CA GLY A 77 -1.00 13.49 -7.13
C GLY A 77 -0.74 14.42 -5.96
N GLU A 78 -1.79 14.81 -5.22
CA GLU A 78 -1.63 15.65 -4.05
C GLU A 78 -1.11 14.84 -2.86
N GLY A 79 -1.18 13.54 -2.92
CA GLY A 79 -0.68 12.70 -1.83
C GLY A 79 0.82 12.55 -1.88
N ALA A 80 1.38 12.04 -0.79
CA ALA A 80 2.80 11.80 -0.71
C ALA A 80 3.22 10.72 -1.70
N CYS A 81 4.31 10.95 -2.40
CA CYS A 81 4.78 10.03 -3.42
C CYS A 81 5.35 8.75 -2.81
N VAL A 82 6.12 8.88 -1.75
CA VAL A 82 6.85 7.74 -1.17
C VAL A 82 5.93 6.60 -0.72
N PRO A 83 4.85 6.86 0.03
CA PRO A 83 3.93 5.78 0.38
C PRO A 83 3.33 5.10 -0.83
N GLN A 84 3.01 5.85 -1.88
CA GLN A 84 2.44 5.29 -3.09
C GLN A 84 3.46 4.41 -3.83
N GLN A 85 4.71 4.83 -3.86
CA GLN A 85 5.77 4.02 -4.44
C GLN A 85 5.98 2.74 -3.64
N GLN A 86 5.87 2.83 -2.33
CA GLN A 86 6.00 1.65 -1.48
C GLN A 86 4.89 0.64 -1.75
N ILE A 87 3.68 1.13 -2.00
CA ILE A 87 2.56 0.26 -2.36
C ILE A 87 2.85 -0.48 -3.66
N ILE A 88 3.45 0.20 -4.64
CA ILE A 88 3.83 -0.45 -5.89
C ILE A 88 4.81 -1.59 -5.63
N ARG A 89 5.79 -1.34 -4.77
CA ARG A 89 6.79 -2.36 -4.44
C ARG A 89 6.17 -3.53 -3.70
N ASP A 90 5.29 -3.24 -2.75
CA ASP A 90 4.62 -4.28 -1.97
C ASP A 90 3.74 -5.13 -2.88
N PHE A 91 3.03 -4.49 -3.81
CA PHE A 91 2.20 -5.20 -4.76
C PHE A 91 3.05 -6.11 -5.64
N ALA A 92 4.12 -5.57 -6.21
CA ALA A 92 4.99 -6.34 -7.09
C ALA A 92 5.60 -7.55 -6.36
N LYS A 93 5.98 -7.35 -5.10
CA LYS A 93 6.54 -8.43 -4.30
C LYS A 93 5.51 -9.52 -4.03
N SER A 94 4.30 -9.14 -3.68
CA SER A 94 3.21 -10.09 -3.43
C SER A 94 2.89 -10.88 -4.68
N ARG A 95 2.82 -10.20 -5.82
CA ARG A 95 2.51 -10.85 -7.08
C ARG A 95 3.63 -11.81 -7.49
N ALA A 96 4.88 -11.38 -7.34
CA ALA A 96 6.02 -12.23 -7.68
C ALA A 96 6.05 -13.49 -6.83
N LYS A 97 5.73 -13.37 -5.53
CA LYS A 97 5.68 -14.51 -4.64
C LYS A 97 4.58 -15.49 -5.07
N ALA A 98 3.41 -14.98 -5.41
CA ALA A 98 2.31 -15.82 -5.84
C ALA A 98 2.66 -16.56 -7.14
N LEU A 99 3.27 -15.87 -8.09
CA LEU A 99 3.66 -16.48 -9.35
C LEU A 99 4.76 -17.52 -9.14
N LYS A 100 5.68 -17.27 -8.23
CA LYS A 100 6.74 -18.22 -7.91
C LYS A 100 6.15 -19.48 -7.33
N ASP A 101 5.18 -19.35 -6.43
CA ASP A 101 4.54 -20.52 -5.81
C ASP A 101 3.78 -21.36 -6.85
N ILE A 102 3.13 -20.71 -7.79
CA ILE A 102 2.43 -21.42 -8.88
C ILE A 102 3.45 -22.17 -9.73
N LYS A 103 4.56 -21.50 -10.06
CA LYS A 103 5.56 -22.13 -10.88
C LYS A 103 6.21 -23.32 -10.19
N ALA A 104 6.35 -23.25 -8.88
CA ALA A 104 6.90 -24.35 -8.09
C ALA A 104 5.89 -25.47 -7.88
N ARG A 105 4.66 -25.26 -8.39
CA ARG A 105 3.58 -26.25 -8.27
C ARG A 105 3.26 -26.63 -6.84
N LEU A 106 3.33 -25.65 -5.94
CA LEU A 106 2.95 -25.89 -4.57
C LEU A 106 1.45 -26.18 -4.50
N PRO A 107 1.01 -26.98 -3.54
CA PRO A 107 -0.42 -27.21 -3.33
C PRO A 107 -1.14 -25.89 -3.09
N VAL A 108 -2.38 -25.80 -3.49
CA VAL A 108 -3.17 -24.59 -3.36
C VAL A 108 -3.13 -24.03 -1.95
N MET A 109 -3.18 -24.88 -0.94
CA MET A 109 -3.17 -24.41 0.43
C MET A 109 -1.84 -23.84 0.88
N GLN A 110 -0.77 -24.09 0.14
CA GLN A 110 0.55 -23.58 0.49
C GLN A 110 0.98 -22.41 -0.39
N ARG A 111 0.15 -22.02 -1.35
CA ARG A 111 0.51 -20.94 -2.23
C ARG A 111 0.16 -19.59 -1.64
N ALA A 112 1.00 -18.61 -1.87
CA ALA A 112 0.60 -17.24 -1.63
C ALA A 112 -0.48 -16.90 -2.67
N GLY A 113 -1.55 -16.25 -2.25
CA GLY A 113 -2.59 -15.86 -3.18
C GLY A 113 -2.16 -14.68 -4.02
N MET A 114 -2.71 -14.58 -5.23
CA MET A 114 -2.50 -13.41 -6.06
C MET A 114 -3.10 -12.19 -5.36
N PRO A 115 -2.49 -11.01 -5.51
CA PRO A 115 -3.02 -9.80 -4.90
C PRO A 115 -4.46 -9.54 -5.32
N LYS A 116 -5.28 -9.14 -4.36
CA LYS A 116 -6.70 -8.88 -4.58
C LYS A 116 -7.01 -7.43 -4.33
N PHE A 117 -8.14 -6.98 -4.84
CA PHE A 117 -8.62 -5.63 -4.56
C PHE A 117 -8.83 -5.45 -3.06
N LYS A 118 -8.49 -4.28 -2.56
CA LYS A 118 -8.70 -3.94 -1.17
C LYS A 118 -9.98 -3.13 -1.06
N LYS A 119 -10.80 -3.47 -0.10
CA LYS A 119 -12.01 -2.72 0.16
C LYS A 119 -11.71 -1.50 0.96
N LYS A 120 -12.55 -0.50 0.83
CA LYS A 120 -12.39 0.69 1.61
C LYS A 120 -12.51 0.32 3.07
N HIS A 121 -11.52 0.73 3.84
CA HIS A 121 -11.47 0.30 5.16
C HIS A 121 -12.21 1.23 6.00
N LEU A 122 -13.43 1.36 5.93
CA LEU A 122 -14.14 2.20 6.58
C LEU A 122 -14.17 1.82 7.85
N ALA A 123 -13.93 2.51 8.53
CA ALA A 123 -14.10 2.35 9.79
C ALA A 123 -15.36 1.79 10.03
N LYS A 124 -15.64 0.82 9.67
CA LYS A 124 -16.71 0.32 9.78
C LYS A 124 -16.79 -0.07 11.05
N PRO A 125 -17.48 0.31 11.66
CA PRO A 125 -17.69 0.08 12.94
C PRO A 125 -18.02 -1.28 12.97
N SER A 126 -18.03 -1.81 12.85
CA SER A 126 -18.45 -2.98 12.89
C SER A 126 -18.67 -3.43 13.74
#